data_7b3e4d34524dd69742005ab41add3c9b
#
_entry.id   7b3e4d34524dd69742005ab41add3c9b
#
_cell.length_a   1.000
_cell.length_b   1.000
_cell.length_c   1.000
_cell.angle_alpha   90.00
_cell.angle_beta   90.00
_cell.angle_gamma   90.00
#
_symmetry.space_group_name_H-M   'P 1'
#
loop_
_entity.id
_entity.type
_entity.pdbx_description
1 polymer ?
#
loop_
_entity_poly.entity_id
_entity_poly.type
_entity_poly.pdbx_seq_one_letter_code
_entity_poly.pdbx_strand_id
1 'polypeptide(L)'
;MTDVQQSLLADCCAFFFVSSGKSIIFADGFPLKDNKNEKIEMRNMKKLDHIKAIAFDADDTLWALQTYFEEVEAEYCDLLSDYGSKEEISAALFETEGGNMEDLGYGVKAFTISLVENAIKVSDGKVPARVIGRAVELGKTLLRLDAKPLEEVEETLARLRKTDYKLAVFTKGELQDQENKLWRSGLQRYFDVVSIVSDKKPEAYRRLCRELGVLPEELVMVGNSFKSDIAPALKIGASAIHIPFHTIWAHEKTEEFEHERLRRITHFSEILHLV
;
A
#
# COMPACT_ATOMS: atom_id res chain seq x y z
N MET A 1 26.25 1.16 47.01
CA MET A 1 26.45 1.32 45.56
C MET A 1 26.89 -0.04 45.07
N THR A 2 25.96 -0.85 44.67
CA THR A 2 26.11 -2.30 44.43
C THR A 2 25.63 -2.63 43.03
N ASP A 3 26.46 -3.34 42.34
CA ASP A 3 26.33 -4.36 41.30
C ASP A 3 24.89 -4.69 40.74
N VAL A 4 24.28 -3.79 40.00
CA VAL A 4 23.07 -4.12 39.16
C VAL A 4 23.10 -3.44 37.77
N GLN A 5 24.18 -2.80 37.35
CA GLN A 5 24.27 -2.08 36.07
C GLN A 5 25.23 -2.70 35.04
N GLN A 6 25.58 -3.97 35.14
CA GLN A 6 26.47 -4.64 34.16
C GLN A 6 25.92 -5.91 33.51
N SER A 7 24.60 -6.10 33.47
CA SER A 7 23.99 -7.33 32.92
C SER A 7 23.03 -7.11 31.73
N LEU A 8 23.14 -6.02 30.97
CA LEU A 8 22.26 -5.76 29.82
C LEU A 8 22.99 -5.36 28.53
N LEU A 9 24.24 -5.81 28.36
CA LEU A 9 25.02 -5.54 27.14
C LEU A 9 25.80 -6.77 26.64
N ALA A 10 25.16 -7.93 26.63
CA ALA A 10 25.75 -9.13 26.04
C ALA A 10 24.67 -10.07 25.52
N ASP A 11 24.05 -9.73 24.38
CA ASP A 11 23.40 -10.73 23.50
C ASP A 11 23.06 -10.06 22.15
N CYS A 12 24.09 -9.68 21.42
CA CYS A 12 24.00 -9.35 19.99
C CYS A 12 25.32 -9.73 19.30
N CYS A 13 25.70 -11.00 19.40
CA CYS A 13 26.75 -11.59 18.56
C CYS A 13 26.12 -12.56 17.57
N ALA A 14 25.87 -12.07 16.36
CA ALA A 14 25.59 -12.92 15.21
C ALA A 14 26.83 -13.77 14.89
N PHE A 15 26.75 -15.06 15.11
CA PHE A 15 27.77 -16.01 14.68
C PHE A 15 27.70 -16.20 13.16
N PHE A 16 28.72 -15.75 12.46
CA PHE A 16 28.96 -16.14 11.07
C PHE A 16 29.56 -17.54 11.02
N PHE A 17 28.87 -18.51 10.47
CA PHE A 17 29.44 -19.77 10.03
C PHE A 17 29.51 -19.78 8.50
N VAL A 18 30.72 -19.75 7.96
CA VAL A 18 30.97 -19.99 6.54
C VAL A 18 31.23 -21.48 6.37
N SER A 19 30.33 -22.20 5.71
CA SER A 19 30.55 -23.54 5.19
C SER A 19 30.27 -23.57 3.70
N SER A 20 31.20 -24.14 2.97
CA SER A 20 31.26 -24.23 1.53
C SER A 20 29.95 -24.72 0.89
N GLY A 21 29.35 -23.90 0.04
CA GLY A 21 28.49 -24.32 -1.06
C GLY A 21 27.01 -24.57 -0.76
N LYS A 22 26.38 -23.92 0.24
CA LYS A 22 24.92 -23.98 0.43
C LYS A 22 24.36 -22.64 0.87
N SER A 23 23.18 -22.33 0.34
CA SER A 23 22.43 -21.10 0.57
C SER A 23 22.27 -20.75 2.05
N ILE A 24 22.46 -19.47 2.38
CA ILE A 24 22.23 -18.90 3.73
C ILE A 24 20.72 -18.65 3.85
N ILE A 25 20.11 -19.25 4.86
CA ILE A 25 18.70 -19.01 5.23
C ILE A 25 18.71 -18.10 6.46
N PHE A 26 18.06 -16.94 6.38
CA PHE A 26 17.74 -16.15 7.56
C PHE A 26 16.51 -16.74 8.28
N ALA A 27 16.35 -16.42 9.57
CA ALA A 27 15.34 -17.00 10.47
C ALA A 27 13.87 -16.86 10.00
N ASP A 28 13.59 -16.02 9.00
CA ASP A 28 12.24 -15.76 8.46
C ASP A 28 11.90 -16.58 7.18
N GLY A 29 12.73 -17.56 6.83
CA GLY A 29 12.35 -18.59 5.84
C GLY A 29 12.27 -18.17 4.37
N PHE A 30 12.65 -16.94 3.99
CA PHE A 30 12.73 -16.54 2.58
C PHE A 30 14.11 -16.80 1.99
N PRO A 31 14.23 -17.57 0.89
CA PRO A 31 15.49 -17.73 0.19
C PRO A 31 15.87 -16.39 -0.49
N LEU A 32 17.07 -15.88 -0.20
CA LEU A 32 17.68 -14.83 -1.02
C LEU A 32 17.84 -15.37 -2.44
N LYS A 33 16.98 -14.93 -3.36
CA LYS A 33 17.16 -15.19 -4.79
C LYS A 33 18.46 -14.53 -5.27
N ASP A 34 19.21 -15.23 -6.07
CA ASP A 34 20.52 -14.82 -6.55
C ASP A 34 20.37 -13.57 -7.44
N ASN A 35 20.92 -12.44 -7.01
CA ASN A 35 20.89 -11.12 -7.65
C ASN A 35 21.30 -11.11 -9.15
N LYS A 36 21.90 -12.21 -9.64
CA LYS A 36 22.23 -12.43 -11.05
C LYS A 36 21.04 -12.87 -11.89
N ASN A 37 20.15 -13.72 -11.35
CA ASN A 37 18.99 -14.19 -12.09
C ASN A 37 17.93 -13.10 -12.23
N GLU A 38 17.72 -12.28 -11.19
CA GLU A 38 16.83 -11.11 -11.27
C GLU A 38 17.29 -10.10 -12.33
N LYS A 39 18.59 -9.82 -12.41
CA LYS A 39 19.16 -8.95 -13.46
C LYS A 39 19.02 -9.51 -14.88
N ILE A 40 18.95 -10.83 -15.03
CA ILE A 40 18.76 -11.49 -16.33
C ILE A 40 17.28 -11.47 -16.72
N GLU A 41 16.37 -11.69 -15.77
CA GLU A 41 14.93 -11.58 -16.00
C GLU A 41 14.51 -10.15 -16.35
N MET A 42 15.04 -9.13 -15.66
CA MET A 42 14.82 -7.71 -16.00
C MET A 42 15.27 -7.35 -17.42
N ARG A 43 16.42 -7.86 -17.86
CA ARG A 43 16.93 -7.60 -19.22
C ARG A 43 16.05 -8.16 -20.35
N ASN A 44 15.20 -9.13 -20.02
CA ASN A 44 14.31 -9.79 -20.98
C ASN A 44 12.87 -9.23 -20.94
N MET A 45 12.54 -8.37 -19.99
CA MET A 45 11.22 -7.73 -19.97
C MET A 45 11.09 -6.72 -21.12
N LYS A 46 10.09 -6.95 -21.97
CA LYS A 46 9.80 -6.05 -23.09
C LYS A 46 9.34 -4.70 -22.55
N LYS A 47 9.95 -3.61 -23.04
CA LYS A 47 9.49 -2.24 -22.76
C LYS A 47 8.03 -2.05 -23.15
N LEU A 48 7.37 -1.11 -22.51
CA LEU A 48 6.06 -0.63 -22.87
C LEU A 48 6.23 0.45 -23.94
N ASP A 49 5.56 0.27 -25.08
CA ASP A 49 5.70 1.18 -26.22
C ASP A 49 4.69 2.34 -26.10
N HIS A 50 5.01 3.49 -26.65
CA HIS A 50 4.14 4.66 -26.82
C HIS A 50 3.64 5.33 -25.53
N ILE A 51 4.25 5.06 -24.38
CA ILE A 51 3.88 5.67 -23.11
C ILE A 51 4.20 7.17 -23.12
N LYS A 52 3.22 7.98 -22.70
CA LYS A 52 3.36 9.44 -22.51
C LYS A 52 3.04 9.88 -21.09
N ALA A 53 2.30 9.06 -20.34
CA ALA A 53 1.94 9.36 -18.95
C ALA A 53 2.09 8.13 -18.06
N ILE A 54 2.53 8.38 -16.83
CA ILE A 54 2.69 7.38 -15.79
C ILE A 54 1.83 7.83 -14.60
N ALA A 55 0.85 7.02 -14.24
CA ALA A 55 0.05 7.23 -13.05
C ALA A 55 0.49 6.26 -11.95
N PHE A 56 0.59 6.74 -10.74
CA PHE A 56 0.99 5.98 -9.58
C PHE A 56 -0.16 5.91 -8.58
N ASP A 57 -0.47 4.74 -8.10
CA ASP A 57 -1.18 4.61 -6.85
C ASP A 57 -0.32 5.17 -5.70
N ALA A 58 -0.94 5.46 -4.56
CA ALA A 58 -0.26 6.09 -3.45
C ALA A 58 0.00 5.13 -2.28
N ASP A 59 -1.07 4.63 -1.66
CA ASP A 59 -1.00 3.79 -0.48
C ASP A 59 -0.43 2.40 -0.84
N ASP A 60 0.59 1.95 -0.13
CA ASP A 60 1.32 0.69 -0.39
C ASP A 60 2.02 0.61 -1.77
N THR A 61 2.13 1.77 -2.45
CA THR A 61 2.88 1.93 -3.70
C THR A 61 3.95 3.01 -3.56
N LEU A 62 3.60 4.20 -3.07
CA LEU A 62 4.55 5.30 -2.80
C LEU A 62 4.99 5.35 -1.34
N TRP A 63 4.12 4.97 -0.41
CA TRP A 63 4.36 4.88 1.03
C TRP A 63 3.56 3.73 1.63
N ALA A 64 4.01 3.17 2.75
CA ALA A 64 3.30 2.11 3.46
C ALA A 64 2.05 2.64 4.17
N LEU A 65 0.96 1.89 4.11
CA LEU A 65 -0.28 2.19 4.82
C LEU A 65 -0.92 0.95 5.45
N GLN A 66 -1.08 -0.15 4.72
CA GLN A 66 -1.82 -1.33 5.19
C GLN A 66 -1.23 -1.90 6.50
N THR A 67 0.08 -1.90 6.64
CA THR A 67 0.75 -2.35 7.87
C THR A 67 0.29 -1.58 9.10
N TYR A 68 0.08 -0.26 8.97
CA TYR A 68 -0.41 0.57 10.07
C TYR A 68 -1.88 0.31 10.40
N PHE A 69 -2.71 -0.02 9.40
CA PHE A 69 -4.08 -0.46 9.64
C PHE A 69 -4.10 -1.78 10.43
N GLU A 70 -3.24 -2.75 10.08
CA GLU A 70 -3.11 -4.02 10.80
C GLU A 70 -2.65 -3.82 12.25
N GLU A 71 -1.70 -2.90 12.49
CA GLU A 71 -1.27 -2.54 13.84
C GLU A 71 -2.42 -1.94 14.67
N VAL A 72 -3.19 -1.00 14.08
CA VAL A 72 -4.36 -0.39 14.72
C VAL A 72 -5.44 -1.43 14.99
N GLU A 73 -5.73 -2.33 14.04
CA GLU A 73 -6.69 -3.41 14.22
C GLU A 73 -6.27 -4.36 15.34
N ALA A 74 -4.99 -4.70 15.43
CA ALA A 74 -4.46 -5.55 16.49
C ALA A 74 -4.68 -4.90 17.88
N GLU A 75 -4.34 -3.61 18.05
CA GLU A 75 -4.57 -2.88 19.29
C GLU A 75 -6.06 -2.74 19.61
N TYR A 76 -6.89 -2.54 18.59
CA TYR A 76 -8.34 -2.48 18.74
C TYR A 76 -8.94 -3.82 19.19
N CYS A 77 -8.50 -4.95 18.66
CA CYS A 77 -8.94 -6.26 19.12
C CYS A 77 -8.55 -6.50 20.57
N ASP A 78 -7.33 -6.13 20.98
CA ASP A 78 -6.88 -6.23 22.38
C ASP A 78 -7.75 -5.36 23.31
N LEU A 79 -8.15 -4.17 22.87
CA LEU A 79 -9.02 -3.25 23.61
C LEU A 79 -10.41 -3.84 23.87
N LEU A 80 -10.89 -4.74 23.02
CA LEU A 80 -12.20 -5.39 23.11
C LEU A 80 -12.15 -6.84 23.58
N SER A 81 -11.02 -7.30 24.11
CA SER A 81 -10.80 -8.71 24.52
C SER A 81 -11.80 -9.25 25.55
N ASP A 82 -12.50 -8.38 26.29
CA ASP A 82 -13.60 -8.77 27.19
C ASP A 82 -14.88 -9.21 26.45
N TYR A 83 -14.98 -8.94 25.13
CA TYR A 83 -16.20 -9.15 24.34
C TYR A 83 -16.08 -10.24 23.29
N GLY A 84 -14.91 -10.82 23.09
CA GLY A 84 -14.66 -11.90 22.13
C GLY A 84 -13.18 -12.17 21.91
N SER A 85 -12.89 -13.23 21.16
CA SER A 85 -11.53 -13.50 20.70
C SER A 85 -11.11 -12.47 19.65
N LYS A 86 -9.80 -12.37 19.42
CA LYS A 86 -9.23 -11.48 18.40
C LYS A 86 -9.82 -11.79 17.01
N GLU A 87 -9.93 -13.07 16.69
CA GLU A 87 -10.45 -13.55 15.40
C GLU A 87 -11.93 -13.19 15.22
N GLU A 88 -12.74 -13.30 16.27
CA GLU A 88 -14.17 -12.94 16.23
C GLU A 88 -14.36 -11.43 16.07
N ILE A 89 -13.61 -10.62 16.81
CA ILE A 89 -13.67 -9.14 16.72
C ILE A 89 -13.21 -8.65 15.36
N SER A 90 -12.09 -9.18 14.83
CA SER A 90 -11.56 -8.86 13.50
C SER A 90 -12.53 -9.26 12.40
N ALA A 91 -13.12 -10.46 12.46
CA ALA A 91 -14.12 -10.89 11.48
C ALA A 91 -15.38 -10.00 11.51
N ALA A 92 -15.86 -9.62 12.69
CA ALA A 92 -16.99 -8.70 12.82
C ALA A 92 -16.65 -7.28 12.32
N LEU A 93 -15.40 -6.82 12.51
CA LEU A 93 -14.93 -5.56 11.96
C LEU A 93 -14.91 -5.59 10.44
N PHE A 94 -14.38 -6.64 9.84
CA PHE A 94 -14.35 -6.83 8.39
C PHE A 94 -15.76 -6.79 7.76
N GLU A 95 -16.76 -7.44 8.40
CA GLU A 95 -18.15 -7.37 7.97
C GLU A 95 -18.72 -5.94 8.10
N THR A 96 -18.39 -5.23 9.19
CA THR A 96 -18.85 -3.86 9.44
C THR A 96 -18.25 -2.90 8.41
N GLU A 97 -16.95 -3.00 8.10
CA GLU A 97 -16.31 -2.24 7.03
C GLU A 97 -16.97 -2.50 5.68
N GLY A 98 -17.20 -3.78 5.35
CA GLY A 98 -17.86 -4.17 4.12
C GLY A 98 -19.27 -3.56 3.96
N GLY A 99 -20.04 -3.54 5.05
CA GLY A 99 -21.36 -2.90 5.08
C GLY A 99 -21.31 -1.38 4.93
N ASN A 100 -20.25 -0.76 5.43
CA ASN A 100 -20.08 0.70 5.40
C ASN A 100 -19.50 1.25 4.09
N MET A 101 -18.96 0.39 3.21
CA MET A 101 -18.29 0.86 1.99
C MET A 101 -19.18 1.65 1.04
N GLU A 102 -20.47 1.30 0.93
CA GLU A 102 -21.38 2.00 0.04
C GLU A 102 -21.66 3.42 0.51
N ASP A 103 -21.86 3.61 1.82
CA ASP A 103 -22.25 4.90 2.40
C ASP A 103 -21.05 5.78 2.75
N LEU A 104 -19.99 5.19 3.31
CA LEU A 104 -18.84 5.93 3.84
C LEU A 104 -17.64 5.94 2.88
N GLY A 105 -17.61 5.05 1.88
CA GLY A 105 -16.47 4.91 0.98
C GLY A 105 -15.23 4.31 1.65
N TYR A 106 -14.07 4.67 1.14
CA TYR A 106 -12.76 4.18 1.60
C TYR A 106 -12.02 5.25 2.41
N GLY A 107 -11.15 4.79 3.31
CA GLY A 107 -10.20 5.64 4.02
C GLY A 107 -10.35 5.62 5.54
N VAL A 108 -9.45 6.33 6.20
CA VAL A 108 -9.28 6.31 7.67
C VAL A 108 -10.55 6.74 8.43
N LYS A 109 -11.30 7.70 7.90
CA LYS A 109 -12.54 8.17 8.58
C LYS A 109 -13.63 7.11 8.55
N ALA A 110 -13.83 6.43 7.40
CA ALA A 110 -14.75 5.32 7.27
C ALA A 110 -14.35 4.15 8.19
N PHE A 111 -13.07 3.79 8.20
CA PHE A 111 -12.50 2.78 9.11
C PHE A 111 -12.76 3.16 10.58
N THR A 112 -12.49 4.41 10.99
CA THR A 112 -12.71 4.87 12.37
C THR A 112 -14.18 4.74 12.80
N ILE A 113 -15.12 5.05 11.89
CA ILE A 113 -16.55 4.87 12.14
C ILE A 113 -16.86 3.38 12.30
N SER A 114 -16.29 2.52 11.44
CA SER A 114 -16.46 1.05 11.53
C SER A 114 -15.90 0.49 12.84
N LEU A 115 -14.77 0.99 13.36
CA LEU A 115 -14.25 0.62 14.68
C LEU A 115 -15.27 0.92 15.78
N VAL A 116 -15.88 2.11 15.76
CA VAL A 116 -16.87 2.51 16.76
C VAL A 116 -18.15 1.66 16.67
N GLU A 117 -18.66 1.49 15.46
CA GLU A 117 -19.88 0.70 15.22
C GLU A 117 -19.67 -0.77 15.61
N ASN A 118 -18.56 -1.36 15.21
CA ASN A 118 -18.21 -2.74 15.57
C ASN A 118 -18.06 -2.91 17.09
N ALA A 119 -17.42 -1.96 17.79
CA ALA A 119 -17.28 -2.02 19.26
C ALA A 119 -18.64 -2.05 19.96
N ILE A 120 -19.59 -1.25 19.48
CA ILE A 120 -20.97 -1.23 20.00
C ILE A 120 -21.66 -2.58 19.72
N LYS A 121 -21.51 -3.09 18.48
CA LYS A 121 -22.12 -4.34 18.03
C LYS A 121 -21.61 -5.55 18.81
N VAL A 122 -20.28 -5.76 18.89
CA VAL A 122 -19.70 -6.95 19.56
C VAL A 122 -19.91 -6.93 21.07
N SER A 123 -20.09 -5.75 21.69
CA SER A 123 -20.35 -5.61 23.12
C SER A 123 -21.84 -5.63 23.48
N ASP A 124 -22.73 -5.77 22.51
CA ASP A 124 -24.19 -5.63 22.71
C ASP A 124 -24.54 -4.29 23.39
N GLY A 125 -23.87 -3.21 22.96
CA GLY A 125 -24.05 -1.86 23.51
C GLY A 125 -23.46 -1.64 24.92
N LYS A 126 -22.68 -2.57 25.45
CA LYS A 126 -22.15 -2.51 26.82
C LYS A 126 -20.75 -1.90 26.90
N VAL A 127 -20.11 -1.64 25.76
CA VAL A 127 -18.76 -1.06 25.71
C VAL A 127 -18.72 0.31 26.41
N PRO A 128 -17.79 0.55 27.35
CA PRO A 128 -17.67 1.82 28.03
C PRO A 128 -17.27 2.97 27.07
N ALA A 129 -17.78 4.17 27.29
CA ALA A 129 -17.45 5.36 26.49
C ALA A 129 -15.93 5.62 26.38
N ARG A 130 -15.14 5.27 27.41
CA ARG A 130 -13.67 5.40 27.36
C ARG A 130 -13.04 4.50 26.30
N VAL A 131 -13.60 3.30 26.06
CA VAL A 131 -13.14 2.35 25.04
C VAL A 131 -13.48 2.88 23.65
N ILE A 132 -14.69 3.41 23.46
CA ILE A 132 -15.07 4.11 22.22
C ILE A 132 -14.13 5.28 21.95
N GLY A 133 -13.83 6.11 22.97
CA GLY A 133 -12.86 7.20 22.83
C GLY A 133 -11.47 6.72 22.40
N ARG A 134 -11.01 5.55 22.92
CA ARG A 134 -9.74 4.96 22.49
C ARG A 134 -9.78 4.47 21.05
N ALA A 135 -10.85 3.82 20.62
CA ALA A 135 -11.04 3.40 19.23
C ALA A 135 -10.97 4.60 18.25
N VAL A 136 -11.59 5.72 18.61
CA VAL A 136 -11.47 6.97 17.82
C VAL A 136 -10.03 7.48 17.77
N GLU A 137 -9.30 7.48 18.90
CA GLU A 137 -7.89 7.92 18.90
C GLU A 137 -7.01 6.98 18.08
N LEU A 138 -7.25 5.67 18.08
CA LEU A 138 -6.56 4.71 17.21
C LEU A 138 -6.74 5.06 15.73
N GLY A 139 -7.98 5.30 15.28
CA GLY A 139 -8.22 5.77 13.91
C GLY A 139 -7.49 7.08 13.59
N LYS A 140 -7.47 8.04 14.53
CA LYS A 140 -6.75 9.32 14.32
C LYS A 140 -5.23 9.15 14.19
N THR A 141 -4.62 8.09 14.72
CA THR A 141 -3.18 7.85 14.52
C THR A 141 -2.87 7.68 13.05
N LEU A 142 -3.72 6.96 12.31
CA LEU A 142 -3.58 6.78 10.86
C LEU A 142 -3.63 8.10 10.08
N LEU A 143 -4.48 9.05 10.49
CA LEU A 143 -4.54 10.39 9.87
C LEU A 143 -3.25 11.22 10.07
N ARG A 144 -2.39 10.83 11.01
CA ARG A 144 -1.17 11.55 11.37
C ARG A 144 0.09 10.89 10.83
N LEU A 145 -0.04 9.82 10.04
CA LEU A 145 1.11 9.12 9.45
C LEU A 145 1.99 10.07 8.64
N ASP A 146 3.30 9.94 8.78
CA ASP A 146 4.28 10.76 8.06
C ASP A 146 4.29 10.49 6.55
N ALA A 147 3.73 9.36 6.10
CA ALA A 147 3.71 8.90 4.71
C ALA A 147 5.12 8.92 4.08
N LYS A 148 6.11 8.38 4.79
CA LYS A 148 7.48 8.29 4.30
C LYS A 148 7.52 7.49 3.01
N PRO A 149 8.18 8.01 1.95
CA PRO A 149 8.36 7.27 0.71
C PRO A 149 8.99 5.89 0.96
N LEU A 150 8.49 4.88 0.25
CA LEU A 150 9.12 3.56 0.21
C LEU A 150 10.50 3.65 -0.45
N GLU A 151 11.31 2.59 -0.29
CA GLU A 151 12.63 2.50 -0.87
C GLU A 151 12.59 2.75 -2.39
N GLU A 152 13.58 3.46 -2.93
CA GLU A 152 13.76 3.83 -4.35
C GLU A 152 12.68 4.77 -4.94
N VAL A 153 11.55 5.03 -4.25
CA VAL A 153 10.43 5.83 -4.81
C VAL A 153 10.89 7.24 -5.17
N GLU A 154 11.48 7.97 -4.22
CA GLU A 154 11.86 9.36 -4.45
C GLU A 154 12.93 9.50 -5.53
N GLU A 155 13.94 8.63 -5.52
CA GLU A 155 15.01 8.63 -6.53
C GLU A 155 14.45 8.35 -7.93
N THR A 156 13.57 7.34 -8.04
CA THR A 156 12.95 6.96 -9.31
C THR A 156 12.07 8.08 -9.86
N LEU A 157 11.22 8.69 -9.03
CA LEU A 157 10.39 9.83 -9.42
C LEU A 157 11.26 11.03 -9.86
N ALA A 158 12.36 11.31 -9.15
CA ALA A 158 13.29 12.37 -9.52
C ALA A 158 13.97 12.12 -10.88
N ARG A 159 14.19 10.86 -11.27
CA ARG A 159 14.72 10.49 -12.59
C ARG A 159 13.64 10.60 -13.66
N LEU A 160 12.42 10.09 -13.41
CA LEU A 160 11.29 10.21 -14.32
C LEU A 160 10.92 11.66 -14.60
N ARG A 161 11.04 12.54 -13.59
CA ARG A 161 10.76 13.99 -13.75
C ARG A 161 11.71 14.70 -14.74
N LYS A 162 12.83 14.09 -15.09
CA LYS A 162 13.77 14.62 -16.10
C LYS A 162 13.44 14.16 -17.52
N THR A 163 12.40 13.38 -17.70
CA THR A 163 11.89 12.90 -18.98
C THR A 163 10.67 13.72 -19.42
N ASP A 164 10.15 13.41 -20.60
CA ASP A 164 8.95 14.08 -21.14
C ASP A 164 7.63 13.43 -20.67
N TYR A 165 7.69 12.41 -19.80
CA TYR A 165 6.48 11.79 -19.26
C TYR A 165 5.70 12.75 -18.35
N LYS A 166 4.37 12.75 -18.50
CA LYS A 166 3.48 13.33 -17.50
C LYS A 166 3.34 12.37 -16.34
N LEU A 167 3.55 12.86 -15.13
CA LEU A 167 3.46 12.04 -13.91
C LEU A 167 2.20 12.41 -13.13
N ALA A 168 1.44 11.41 -12.70
CA ALA A 168 0.24 11.62 -11.92
C ALA A 168 0.21 10.74 -10.67
N VAL A 169 -0.35 11.26 -9.58
CA VAL A 169 -0.91 10.43 -8.50
C VAL A 169 -2.35 10.12 -8.87
N PHE A 170 -2.70 8.85 -8.82
CA PHE A 170 -4.06 8.38 -9.03
C PHE A 170 -4.43 7.40 -7.91
N THR A 171 -5.06 7.91 -6.87
CA THR A 171 -5.32 7.16 -5.64
C THR A 171 -6.79 7.18 -5.26
N LYS A 172 -7.20 6.15 -4.52
CA LYS A 172 -8.53 5.99 -3.96
C LYS A 172 -8.50 6.35 -2.48
N GLY A 173 -9.50 7.07 -2.00
CA GLY A 173 -9.62 7.39 -0.60
C GLY A 173 -10.30 8.74 -0.31
N GLU A 174 -10.19 9.18 0.94
CA GLU A 174 -10.73 10.45 1.39
C GLU A 174 -9.80 11.59 0.97
N LEU A 175 -10.38 12.64 0.36
CA LEU A 175 -9.63 13.72 -0.28
C LEU A 175 -8.61 14.37 0.65
N GLN A 176 -9.05 14.84 1.82
CA GLN A 176 -8.19 15.55 2.76
C GLN A 176 -7.05 14.68 3.30
N ASP A 177 -7.31 13.40 3.55
CA ASP A 177 -6.30 12.47 4.04
C ASP A 177 -5.23 12.21 2.99
N GLN A 178 -5.64 11.94 1.75
CA GLN A 178 -4.70 11.70 0.64
C GLN A 178 -3.87 12.94 0.30
N GLU A 179 -4.48 14.14 0.28
CA GLU A 179 -3.75 15.40 0.10
C GLU A 179 -2.71 15.61 1.22
N ASN A 180 -3.10 15.39 2.48
CA ASN A 180 -2.20 15.52 3.62
C ASN A 180 -1.03 14.52 3.57
N LYS A 181 -1.28 13.26 3.22
CA LYS A 181 -0.22 12.24 3.05
C LYS A 181 0.74 12.64 1.93
N LEU A 182 0.22 13.03 0.78
CA LEU A 182 1.04 13.47 -0.35
C LEU A 182 1.89 14.70 0.00
N TRP A 183 1.33 15.66 0.75
CA TRP A 183 2.08 16.82 1.21
C TRP A 183 3.19 16.43 2.20
N ARG A 184 2.88 15.60 3.22
CA ARG A 184 3.86 15.15 4.23
C ARG A 184 4.98 14.30 3.63
N SER A 185 4.67 13.47 2.62
CA SER A 185 5.67 12.66 1.91
C SER A 185 6.70 13.50 1.15
N GLY A 186 6.38 14.78 0.85
CA GLY A 186 7.21 15.65 0.04
C GLY A 186 7.25 15.26 -1.45
N LEU A 187 6.46 14.27 -1.88
CA LEU A 187 6.47 13.76 -3.26
C LEU A 187 5.65 14.61 -4.23
N GLN A 188 4.78 15.50 -3.75
CA GLN A 188 3.89 16.33 -4.59
C GLN A 188 4.62 17.04 -5.73
N ARG A 189 5.85 17.47 -5.48
CA ARG A 189 6.70 18.21 -6.46
C ARG A 189 7.03 17.43 -7.74
N TYR A 190 6.85 16.10 -7.73
CA TYR A 190 7.15 15.26 -8.88
C TYR A 190 5.98 15.08 -9.83
N PHE A 191 4.76 15.45 -9.43
CA PHE A 191 3.55 15.14 -10.17
C PHE A 191 2.96 16.37 -10.88
N ASP A 192 2.48 16.17 -12.09
CA ASP A 192 1.75 17.17 -12.88
C ASP A 192 0.26 17.18 -12.54
N VAL A 193 -0.29 16.01 -12.17
CA VAL A 193 -1.70 15.81 -11.82
C VAL A 193 -1.82 15.01 -10.54
N VAL A 194 -2.75 15.40 -9.66
CA VAL A 194 -3.15 14.63 -8.48
C VAL A 194 -4.66 14.38 -8.59
N SER A 195 -5.04 13.12 -8.80
CA SER A 195 -6.42 12.70 -8.98
C SER A 195 -6.79 11.72 -7.85
N ILE A 196 -7.58 12.21 -6.90
CA ILE A 196 -8.09 11.43 -5.78
C ILE A 196 -9.54 11.09 -6.08
N VAL A 197 -9.88 9.80 -6.04
CA VAL A 197 -11.19 9.29 -6.46
C VAL A 197 -11.82 8.43 -5.36
N SER A 198 -13.15 8.34 -5.37
CA SER A 198 -13.88 7.44 -4.49
C SER A 198 -13.69 5.97 -4.85
N ASP A 199 -13.48 5.68 -6.15
CA ASP A 199 -13.21 4.33 -6.63
C ASP A 199 -12.48 4.39 -7.99
N LYS A 200 -11.56 3.43 -8.24
CA LYS A 200 -10.75 3.33 -9.47
C LYS A 200 -11.46 2.49 -10.55
N LYS A 201 -12.70 2.88 -10.89
CA LYS A 201 -13.44 2.26 -12.00
C LYS A 201 -12.89 2.71 -13.37
N PRO A 202 -13.18 1.99 -14.47
CA PRO A 202 -12.74 2.35 -15.82
C PRO A 202 -13.05 3.80 -16.22
N GLU A 203 -14.17 4.35 -15.75
CA GLU A 203 -14.57 5.74 -16.00
C GLU A 203 -13.63 6.76 -15.35
N ALA A 204 -13.13 6.46 -14.14
CA ALA A 204 -12.17 7.29 -13.45
C ALA A 204 -10.82 7.30 -14.20
N TYR A 205 -10.37 6.17 -14.73
CA TYR A 205 -9.18 6.08 -15.60
C TYR A 205 -9.34 6.89 -16.89
N ARG A 206 -10.52 6.80 -17.56
CA ARG A 206 -10.76 7.62 -18.74
C ARG A 206 -10.78 9.11 -18.44
N ARG A 207 -11.23 9.51 -17.23
CA ARG A 207 -11.16 10.91 -16.78
C ARG A 207 -9.72 11.33 -16.57
N LEU A 208 -8.90 10.50 -15.92
CA LEU A 208 -7.48 10.73 -15.73
C LEU A 208 -6.74 10.93 -17.08
N CYS A 209 -7.03 10.07 -18.08
CA CYS A 209 -6.46 10.23 -19.42
C CYS A 209 -6.80 11.59 -20.03
N ARG A 210 -8.05 12.08 -19.87
CA ARG A 210 -8.44 13.42 -20.35
C ARG A 210 -7.72 14.53 -19.61
N GLU A 211 -7.56 14.43 -18.30
CA GLU A 211 -6.82 15.41 -17.47
C GLU A 211 -5.35 15.48 -17.89
N LEU A 212 -4.76 14.34 -18.18
CA LEU A 212 -3.39 14.24 -18.67
C LEU A 212 -3.24 14.59 -20.16
N GLY A 213 -4.33 14.62 -20.92
CA GLY A 213 -4.31 14.86 -22.36
C GLY A 213 -3.62 13.73 -23.14
N VAL A 214 -3.85 12.48 -22.73
CA VAL A 214 -3.30 11.27 -23.39
C VAL A 214 -4.41 10.29 -23.74
N LEU A 215 -4.11 9.39 -24.69
CA LEU A 215 -4.97 8.25 -24.99
C LEU A 215 -4.76 7.13 -23.94
N PRO A 216 -5.74 6.23 -23.75
CA PRO A 216 -5.58 5.11 -22.80
C PRO A 216 -4.32 4.27 -23.08
N GLU A 217 -4.01 3.96 -24.33
CA GLU A 217 -2.83 3.19 -24.73
C GLU A 217 -1.49 3.90 -24.48
N GLU A 218 -1.52 5.21 -24.20
CA GLU A 218 -0.36 6.04 -23.87
C GLU A 218 -0.16 6.18 -22.34
N LEU A 219 -1.07 5.61 -21.53
CA LEU A 219 -1.01 5.61 -20.07
C LEU A 219 -0.45 4.28 -19.56
N VAL A 220 0.41 4.35 -18.56
CA VAL A 220 0.74 3.22 -17.69
C VAL A 220 0.32 3.52 -16.25
N MET A 221 -0.36 2.58 -15.62
CA MET A 221 -0.70 2.60 -14.19
C MET A 221 0.28 1.75 -13.41
N VAL A 222 0.88 2.31 -12.37
CA VAL A 222 1.77 1.62 -11.43
C VAL A 222 1.04 1.50 -10.09
N GLY A 223 0.88 0.30 -9.56
CA GLY A 223 0.20 0.12 -8.27
C GLY A 223 0.32 -1.31 -7.72
N ASN A 224 -0.05 -1.44 -6.45
CA ASN A 224 0.01 -2.71 -5.71
C ASN A 224 -1.30 -3.51 -5.77
N SER A 225 -2.44 -2.88 -6.03
CA SER A 225 -3.73 -3.56 -6.05
C SER A 225 -4.06 -4.06 -7.45
N PHE A 226 -4.14 -5.40 -7.60
CA PHE A 226 -4.56 -5.97 -8.87
C PHE A 226 -6.00 -5.60 -9.22
N LYS A 227 -6.87 -5.51 -8.20
CA LYS A 227 -8.29 -5.16 -8.34
C LYS A 227 -8.51 -3.70 -8.73
N SER A 228 -7.80 -2.77 -8.07
CA SER A 228 -8.02 -1.33 -8.21
C SER A 228 -7.10 -0.67 -9.23
N ASP A 229 -5.85 -1.15 -9.38
CA ASP A 229 -4.86 -0.52 -10.24
C ASP A 229 -4.70 -1.22 -11.57
N ILE A 230 -4.60 -2.54 -11.56
CA ILE A 230 -4.18 -3.31 -12.73
C ILE A 230 -5.36 -3.62 -13.64
N ALA A 231 -6.35 -4.35 -13.14
CA ALA A 231 -7.47 -4.83 -13.95
C ALA A 231 -8.26 -3.69 -14.63
N PRO A 232 -8.64 -2.58 -13.96
CA PRO A 232 -9.39 -1.52 -14.59
C PRO A 232 -8.55 -0.68 -15.58
N ALA A 233 -7.23 -0.53 -15.36
CA ALA A 233 -6.33 0.11 -16.32
C ALA A 233 -6.25 -0.69 -17.62
N LEU A 234 -5.98 -2.00 -17.53
CA LEU A 234 -5.96 -2.91 -18.68
C LEU A 234 -7.30 -2.94 -19.42
N LYS A 235 -8.41 -2.88 -18.69
CA LYS A 235 -9.77 -2.86 -19.27
C LYS A 235 -10.05 -1.67 -20.20
N ILE A 236 -9.40 -0.53 -19.98
CA ILE A 236 -9.52 0.64 -20.86
C ILE A 236 -8.50 0.65 -21.99
N GLY A 237 -7.59 -0.32 -22.05
CA GLY A 237 -6.50 -0.40 -23.03
C GLY A 237 -5.20 0.27 -22.58
N ALA A 238 -5.10 0.74 -21.34
CA ALA A 238 -3.85 1.22 -20.75
C ALA A 238 -2.88 0.07 -20.47
N SER A 239 -1.63 0.40 -20.22
CA SER A 239 -0.63 -0.53 -19.69
C SER A 239 -0.66 -0.50 -18.16
N ALA A 240 -0.15 -1.55 -17.52
CA ALA A 240 -0.07 -1.64 -16.08
C ALA A 240 1.27 -2.23 -15.61
N ILE A 241 1.79 -1.71 -14.51
CA ILE A 241 2.94 -2.24 -13.80
C ILE A 241 2.47 -2.59 -12.38
N HIS A 242 2.47 -3.88 -12.07
CA HIS A 242 2.13 -4.38 -10.75
C HIS A 242 3.38 -4.47 -9.89
N ILE A 243 3.38 -3.76 -8.77
CA ILE A 243 4.41 -3.84 -7.73
C ILE A 243 3.73 -4.32 -6.44
N PRO A 244 3.71 -5.62 -6.15
CA PRO A 244 2.99 -6.16 -5.00
C PRO A 244 3.62 -5.66 -3.69
N PHE A 245 2.76 -5.24 -2.76
CA PHE A 245 3.17 -4.95 -1.40
C PHE A 245 3.07 -6.22 -0.55
N HIS A 246 3.84 -6.33 0.54
CA HIS A 246 3.93 -7.55 1.35
C HIS A 246 2.63 -7.92 2.07
N THR A 247 1.71 -6.96 2.24
CA THR A 247 0.37 -7.19 2.78
C THR A 247 -0.68 -6.57 1.85
N ILE A 248 -1.85 -7.18 1.78
CA ILE A 248 -2.96 -6.73 0.92
C ILE A 248 -4.23 -6.72 1.75
N TRP A 249 -4.91 -5.58 1.78
CA TRP A 249 -6.22 -5.48 2.40
C TRP A 249 -7.19 -6.52 1.85
N ALA A 250 -7.90 -7.23 2.75
CA ALA A 250 -8.69 -8.39 2.36
C ALA A 250 -9.78 -8.05 1.31
N HIS A 251 -10.34 -6.84 1.35
CA HIS A 251 -11.32 -6.36 0.36
C HIS A 251 -10.71 -6.06 -1.03
N GLU A 252 -9.37 -5.94 -1.14
CA GLU A 252 -8.66 -5.77 -2.42
C GLU A 252 -8.18 -7.10 -3.04
N LYS A 253 -8.31 -8.22 -2.33
CA LYS A 253 -7.93 -9.54 -2.87
C LYS A 253 -8.78 -9.91 -4.07
N THR A 254 -8.15 -10.35 -5.16
CA THR A 254 -8.79 -10.82 -6.39
C THR A 254 -7.90 -11.83 -7.10
N GLU A 255 -8.46 -12.55 -8.06
CA GLU A 255 -7.66 -13.40 -8.95
C GLU A 255 -6.81 -12.55 -9.88
N GLU A 256 -5.54 -12.89 -9.98
CA GLU A 256 -4.60 -12.28 -10.91
C GLU A 256 -4.60 -13.01 -12.23
N PHE A 257 -4.33 -12.31 -13.32
CA PHE A 257 -4.25 -12.86 -14.67
C PHE A 257 -3.04 -12.28 -15.42
N GLU A 258 -2.63 -12.95 -16.49
CA GLU A 258 -1.59 -12.47 -17.39
C GLU A 258 -2.19 -11.63 -18.52
N HIS A 259 -1.46 -10.59 -18.91
CA HIS A 259 -1.86 -9.72 -20.02
C HIS A 259 -0.63 -9.15 -20.75
N GLU A 260 -0.69 -8.98 -22.04
CA GLU A 260 0.44 -8.48 -22.87
C GLU A 260 0.95 -7.10 -22.44
N ARG A 261 0.06 -6.25 -21.90
CA ARG A 261 0.35 -4.90 -21.41
C ARG A 261 0.60 -4.84 -19.91
N LEU A 262 0.69 -5.98 -19.22
CA LEU A 262 1.03 -6.07 -17.81
C LEU A 262 2.53 -6.35 -17.66
N ARG A 263 3.15 -5.67 -16.70
CA ARG A 263 4.48 -5.98 -16.18
C ARG A 263 4.39 -6.17 -14.68
N ARG A 264 5.21 -7.07 -14.15
CA ARG A 264 5.37 -7.24 -12.69
C ARG A 264 6.79 -6.87 -12.33
N ILE A 265 6.94 -6.11 -11.25
CA ILE A 265 8.24 -5.69 -10.72
C ILE A 265 8.29 -5.96 -9.23
N THR A 266 9.50 -6.05 -8.69
CA THR A 266 9.76 -6.19 -7.25
C THR A 266 10.43 -4.95 -6.68
N HIS A 267 11.11 -4.16 -7.52
CA HIS A 267 11.78 -2.93 -7.14
C HIS A 267 11.19 -1.74 -7.90
N PHE A 268 10.94 -0.65 -7.19
CA PHE A 268 10.32 0.53 -7.79
C PHE A 268 11.18 1.14 -8.91
N SER A 269 12.50 1.05 -8.81
CA SER A 269 13.44 1.54 -9.81
C SER A 269 13.37 0.81 -11.17
N GLU A 270 12.78 -0.39 -11.21
CA GLU A 270 12.62 -1.15 -12.46
C GLU A 270 11.70 -0.46 -13.47
N ILE A 271 10.81 0.43 -13.01
CA ILE A 271 9.96 1.27 -13.87
C ILE A 271 10.78 1.97 -14.96
N LEU A 272 11.97 2.45 -14.61
CA LEU A 272 12.87 3.18 -15.51
C LEU A 272 13.35 2.35 -16.72
N HIS A 273 13.26 1.04 -16.63
CA HIS A 273 13.64 0.13 -17.72
C HIS A 273 12.45 -0.28 -18.58
N LEU A 274 11.23 -0.07 -18.08
CA LEU A 274 9.99 -0.53 -18.71
C LEU A 274 9.29 0.57 -19.52
N VAL A 275 9.60 1.83 -19.27
CA VAL A 275 9.02 2.98 -19.95
C VAL A 275 10.02 3.73 -20.80
#